data_caa30c4aee97fd78c586b3b03591c62c
#
_entry.id   caa30c4aee97fd78c586b3b03591c62c
#
_cell.length_a   1.000
_cell.length_b   1.000
_cell.length_c   1.000
_cell.angle_alpha   90.00
_cell.angle_beta   90.00
_cell.angle_gamma   90.00
#
_symmetry.space_group_name_H-M   'P 1'
#
loop_
_entity.id
_entity.type
_entity.pdbx_description
1 polymer ?
#
loop_
_entity_poly.entity_id
_entity_poly.type
_entity_poly.pdbx_seq_one_letter_code
_entity_poly.pdbx_strand_id
1 'polypeptide(L)'
;MRKKSYFWQKEIMAHLRTILQLFLAATFLFSAYTKAIAPGFFEILLEQQGIVPNRLYGAWATRAIIALEVWLGIGLLLPFYTRLLLRISFWLLVIFSVHLGYLVFIGDTSNCGCFGEMIAMSPLESLGKNVVLLAINGVLLRYKYKFGKKPWLTWALLPALFAAAVFVWPIQTEPDEVVAKLPAFENAAEIDFTKGDYLVAVLNLSCEHCQEAAQELSELQRNGADLPQVVALFFEEGDTTVEQFNALTNSDFPYQMIGVNTFFDLIGSAPPRVYWVKNGKMMQFWDTEIAKGIQTTFAP
;
A
#
# COMPACT_ATOMS: atom_id res chain seq x y z
N MET A 1 34.38 -42.58 -18.39
CA MET A 1 34.37 -41.36 -17.57
C MET A 1 33.42 -40.27 -18.10
N ARG A 2 33.33 -39.94 -19.39
CA ARG A 2 32.46 -38.90 -19.99
C ARG A 2 30.95 -39.05 -19.70
N LYS A 3 30.36 -40.26 -19.67
CA LYS A 3 28.92 -40.49 -19.40
C LYS A 3 28.52 -40.14 -17.96
N LYS A 4 29.40 -40.37 -16.98
CA LYS A 4 29.13 -40.08 -15.55
C LYS A 4 29.15 -38.58 -15.29
N SER A 5 30.08 -37.81 -15.87
CA SER A 5 30.14 -36.35 -15.73
C SER A 5 28.91 -35.65 -16.38
N TYR A 6 28.45 -36.16 -17.52
CA TYR A 6 27.27 -35.63 -18.22
C TYR A 6 25.97 -35.84 -17.40
N PHE A 7 25.84 -37.00 -16.73
CA PHE A 7 24.69 -37.28 -15.86
C PHE A 7 24.63 -36.35 -14.63
N TRP A 8 25.78 -36.18 -13.95
CA TRP A 8 25.88 -35.25 -12.82
C TRP A 8 25.61 -33.80 -13.23
N GLN A 9 26.08 -33.38 -14.38
CA GLN A 9 25.85 -32.03 -14.89
C GLN A 9 24.38 -31.79 -15.19
N LYS A 10 23.64 -32.77 -15.69
CA LYS A 10 22.21 -32.68 -15.96
C LYS A 10 21.38 -32.61 -14.66
N GLU A 11 21.75 -33.35 -13.63
CA GLU A 11 21.08 -33.27 -12.32
C GLU A 11 21.30 -31.92 -11.64
N ILE A 12 22.56 -31.46 -11.60
CA ILE A 12 22.88 -30.14 -11.03
C ILE A 12 22.08 -29.03 -11.72
N MET A 13 22.00 -29.05 -13.03
CA MET A 13 21.22 -28.08 -13.81
C MET A 13 19.72 -28.17 -13.56
N ALA A 14 19.19 -29.38 -13.29
CA ALA A 14 17.79 -29.56 -12.93
C ALA A 14 17.48 -28.99 -11.55
N HIS A 15 18.34 -29.21 -10.57
CA HIS A 15 18.19 -28.65 -9.22
C HIS A 15 18.34 -27.13 -9.25
N LEU A 16 19.33 -26.59 -9.94
CA LEU A 16 19.52 -25.14 -10.09
C LEU A 16 18.28 -24.48 -10.71
N ARG A 17 17.73 -25.05 -11.78
CA ARG A 17 16.48 -24.58 -12.38
C ARG A 17 15.36 -24.53 -11.36
N THR A 18 15.17 -25.59 -10.58
CA THR A 18 14.10 -25.66 -9.58
C THR A 18 14.29 -24.62 -8.49
N ILE A 19 15.50 -24.43 -7.98
CA ILE A 19 15.83 -23.42 -6.97
C ILE A 19 15.53 -22.00 -7.49
N LEU A 20 16.00 -21.67 -8.68
CA LEU A 20 15.75 -20.36 -9.30
C LEU A 20 14.26 -20.11 -9.56
N GLN A 21 13.52 -21.15 -9.96
CA GLN A 21 12.08 -21.06 -10.18
C GLN A 21 11.31 -20.86 -8.88
N LEU A 22 11.68 -21.60 -7.81
CA LEU A 22 11.11 -21.43 -6.47
C LEU A 22 11.41 -20.04 -5.90
N PHE A 23 12.64 -19.54 -6.10
CA PHE A 23 13.00 -18.19 -5.66
C PHE A 23 12.16 -17.11 -6.35
N LEU A 24 12.01 -17.21 -7.68
CA LEU A 24 11.17 -16.27 -8.44
C LEU A 24 9.70 -16.34 -8.00
N ALA A 25 9.15 -17.53 -7.81
CA ALA A 25 7.79 -17.75 -7.34
C ALA A 25 7.58 -17.16 -5.94
N ALA A 26 8.51 -17.43 -5.01
CA ALA A 26 8.47 -16.91 -3.65
C ALA A 26 8.52 -15.37 -3.63
N THR A 27 9.32 -14.75 -4.51
CA THR A 27 9.40 -13.29 -4.62
C THR A 27 8.05 -12.68 -5.04
N PHE A 28 7.36 -13.26 -6.04
CA PHE A 28 6.04 -12.79 -6.43
C PHE A 28 4.98 -12.98 -5.33
N LEU A 29 4.98 -14.14 -4.66
CA LEU A 29 4.05 -14.39 -3.55
C LEU A 29 4.30 -13.46 -2.37
N PHE A 30 5.56 -13.21 -2.04
CA PHE A 30 5.93 -12.28 -0.99
C PHE A 30 5.53 -10.83 -1.35
N SER A 31 5.76 -10.39 -2.58
CA SER A 31 5.34 -9.10 -3.09
C SER A 31 3.81 -8.90 -3.03
N ALA A 32 3.05 -9.93 -3.42
CA ALA A 32 1.61 -9.92 -3.30
C ALA A 32 1.13 -9.86 -1.84
N TYR A 33 1.75 -10.65 -0.97
CA TYR A 33 1.44 -10.68 0.46
C TYR A 33 1.64 -9.33 1.13
N THR A 34 2.77 -8.67 0.89
CA THR A 34 3.08 -7.36 1.50
C THR A 34 2.12 -6.26 1.04
N LYS A 35 1.69 -6.27 -0.24
CA LYS A 35 0.66 -5.36 -0.75
C LYS A 35 -0.73 -5.69 -0.19
N ALA A 36 -1.02 -6.97 0.07
CA ALA A 36 -2.30 -7.41 0.60
C ALA A 36 -2.48 -7.04 2.08
N ILE A 37 -1.40 -6.84 2.84
CA ILE A 37 -1.46 -6.37 4.24
C ILE A 37 -1.97 -4.93 4.32
N ALA A 38 -1.49 -4.04 3.43
CA ALA A 38 -1.88 -2.63 3.40
C ALA A 38 -2.19 -2.19 1.95
N PRO A 39 -3.31 -2.65 1.36
CA PRO A 39 -3.62 -2.32 -0.02
C PRO A 39 -3.83 -0.81 -0.24
N GLY A 40 -4.36 -0.10 0.75
CA GLY A 40 -4.57 1.35 0.72
C GLY A 40 -3.27 2.14 0.50
N PHE A 41 -2.16 1.70 1.10
CA PHE A 41 -0.85 2.29 0.84
C PHE A 41 -0.48 2.23 -0.65
N PHE A 42 -0.64 1.06 -1.27
CA PHE A 42 -0.28 0.88 -2.66
C PHE A 42 -1.23 1.61 -3.63
N GLU A 43 -2.51 1.76 -3.26
CA GLU A 43 -3.49 2.57 -4.00
C GLU A 43 -3.06 4.03 -4.13
N ILE A 44 -2.69 4.63 -2.99
CA ILE A 44 -2.24 6.02 -2.90
C ILE A 44 -0.91 6.19 -3.63
N LEU A 45 0.00 5.23 -3.48
CA LEU A 45 1.29 5.28 -4.15
C LEU A 45 1.15 5.30 -5.68
N LEU A 46 0.24 4.49 -6.25
CA LEU A 46 -0.04 4.49 -7.69
C LEU A 46 -0.59 5.85 -8.18
N GLU A 47 -1.40 6.51 -7.37
CA GLU A 47 -1.92 7.85 -7.65
C GLU A 47 -0.79 8.91 -7.57
N GLN A 48 -0.03 8.94 -6.48
CA GLN A 48 1.07 9.88 -6.26
C GLN A 48 2.16 9.77 -7.34
N GLN A 49 2.44 8.56 -7.80
CA GLN A 49 3.38 8.32 -8.91
C GLN A 49 2.80 8.62 -10.30
N GLY A 50 1.54 9.09 -10.37
CA GLY A 50 0.87 9.43 -11.63
C GLY A 50 0.55 8.24 -12.55
N ILE A 51 0.58 7.01 -12.02
CA ILE A 51 0.24 5.80 -12.78
C ILE A 51 -1.27 5.72 -13.02
N VAL A 52 -2.05 6.19 -12.05
CA VAL A 52 -3.52 6.25 -12.11
C VAL A 52 -4.00 7.67 -11.82
N PRO A 53 -5.17 8.08 -12.35
CA PRO A 53 -5.66 9.46 -12.20
C PRO A 53 -6.26 9.77 -10.82
N ASN A 54 -6.66 8.76 -10.06
CA ASN A 54 -7.21 8.89 -8.71
C ASN A 54 -7.19 7.56 -7.95
N ARG A 55 -7.46 7.62 -6.65
CA ARG A 55 -7.42 6.46 -5.75
C ARG A 55 -8.39 5.34 -6.14
N LEU A 56 -9.57 5.64 -6.73
CA LEU A 56 -10.50 4.60 -7.18
C LEU A 56 -9.88 3.70 -8.24
N TYR A 57 -9.20 4.28 -9.24
CA TYR A 57 -8.45 3.50 -10.22
C TYR A 57 -7.25 2.78 -9.58
N GLY A 58 -6.60 3.42 -8.58
CA GLY A 58 -5.57 2.79 -7.75
C GLY A 58 -6.08 1.54 -7.04
N ALA A 59 -7.28 1.61 -6.48
CA ALA A 59 -7.92 0.47 -5.81
C ALA A 59 -8.13 -0.72 -6.76
N TRP A 60 -8.65 -0.51 -7.96
CA TRP A 60 -8.80 -1.56 -8.97
C TRP A 60 -7.45 -2.10 -9.43
N ALA A 61 -6.49 -1.23 -9.70
CA ALA A 61 -5.14 -1.61 -10.13
C ALA A 61 -4.42 -2.45 -9.06
N THR A 62 -4.53 -2.07 -7.79
CA THR A 62 -3.93 -2.80 -6.67
C THR A 62 -4.45 -4.23 -6.58
N ARG A 63 -5.80 -4.45 -6.66
CA ARG A 63 -6.39 -5.80 -6.65
C ARG A 63 -5.93 -6.61 -7.85
N ALA A 64 -5.84 -5.98 -9.02
CA ALA A 64 -5.36 -6.63 -10.23
C ALA A 64 -3.88 -7.03 -10.13
N ILE A 65 -3.02 -6.17 -9.57
CA ILE A 65 -1.59 -6.44 -9.38
C ILE A 65 -1.40 -7.56 -8.35
N ILE A 66 -2.08 -7.51 -7.19
CA ILE A 66 -2.04 -8.59 -6.18
C ILE A 66 -2.47 -9.92 -6.82
N ALA A 67 -3.59 -9.95 -7.52
CA ALA A 67 -4.08 -11.16 -8.18
C ALA A 67 -3.09 -11.69 -9.23
N LEU A 68 -2.48 -10.80 -10.01
CA LEU A 68 -1.47 -11.14 -11.02
C LEU A 68 -0.19 -11.71 -10.37
N GLU A 69 0.30 -11.11 -9.31
CA GLU A 69 1.49 -11.58 -8.59
C GLU A 69 1.24 -12.95 -7.93
N VAL A 70 0.09 -13.15 -7.27
CA VAL A 70 -0.32 -14.46 -6.72
C VAL A 70 -0.43 -15.51 -7.84
N TRP A 71 -1.07 -15.16 -8.94
CA TRP A 71 -1.22 -16.04 -10.09
C TRP A 71 0.13 -16.45 -10.71
N LEU A 72 1.07 -15.50 -10.86
CA LEU A 72 2.42 -15.79 -11.32
C LEU A 72 3.18 -16.67 -10.32
N GLY A 73 3.11 -16.35 -9.03
CA GLY A 73 3.78 -17.11 -7.99
C GLY A 73 3.28 -18.56 -7.91
N ILE A 74 1.98 -18.78 -7.78
CA ILE A 74 1.37 -20.12 -7.77
C ILE A 74 1.62 -20.84 -9.10
N GLY A 75 1.43 -20.14 -10.21
CA GLY A 75 1.59 -20.72 -11.53
C GLY A 75 3.03 -21.18 -11.82
N LEU A 76 4.04 -20.50 -11.29
CA LEU A 76 5.44 -20.91 -11.40
C LEU A 76 5.76 -22.14 -10.53
N LEU A 77 5.02 -22.37 -9.43
CA LEU A 77 5.15 -23.58 -8.62
C LEU A 77 4.54 -24.82 -9.29
N LEU A 78 3.56 -24.60 -10.17
CA LEU A 78 2.86 -25.68 -10.86
C LEU A 78 3.58 -26.03 -12.19
N PRO A 79 3.56 -27.32 -12.61
CA PRO A 79 4.22 -27.76 -13.83
C PRO A 79 3.45 -27.37 -15.12
N PHE A 80 2.50 -26.42 -15.02
CA PHE A 80 1.63 -26.01 -16.11
C PHE A 80 2.07 -24.65 -16.68
N TYR A 81 2.24 -24.57 -18.00
CA TYR A 81 2.54 -23.30 -18.72
C TYR A 81 3.74 -22.49 -18.23
N THR A 82 4.69 -23.09 -17.54
CA THR A 82 5.84 -22.40 -16.92
C THR A 82 6.54 -21.44 -17.90
N ARG A 83 6.67 -21.80 -19.18
CA ARG A 83 7.32 -20.93 -20.18
C ARG A 83 6.51 -19.66 -20.49
N LEU A 84 5.18 -19.76 -20.53
CA LEU A 84 4.32 -18.60 -20.73
C LEU A 84 4.36 -17.68 -19.51
N LEU A 85 4.23 -18.25 -18.31
CA LEU A 85 4.31 -17.50 -17.07
C LEU A 85 5.65 -16.78 -16.91
N LEU A 86 6.76 -17.44 -17.26
CA LEU A 86 8.09 -16.81 -17.30
C LEU A 86 8.17 -15.65 -18.30
N ARG A 87 7.50 -15.73 -19.44
CA ARG A 87 7.43 -14.59 -20.38
C ARG A 87 6.60 -13.44 -19.82
N ILE A 88 5.46 -13.73 -19.22
CA ILE A 88 4.61 -12.71 -18.62
C ILE A 88 5.34 -12.04 -17.45
N SER A 89 5.97 -12.83 -16.56
CA SER A 89 6.74 -12.29 -15.44
C SER A 89 7.96 -11.48 -15.92
N PHE A 90 8.61 -11.89 -17.01
CA PHE A 90 9.70 -11.13 -17.60
C PHE A 90 9.25 -9.74 -18.06
N TRP A 91 8.16 -9.65 -18.82
CA TRP A 91 7.64 -8.37 -19.29
C TRP A 91 7.09 -7.52 -18.16
N LEU A 92 6.48 -8.12 -17.16
CA LEU A 92 6.04 -7.41 -15.96
C LEU A 92 7.24 -6.77 -15.24
N LEU A 93 8.31 -7.53 -15.02
CA LEU A 93 9.54 -7.01 -14.41
C LEU A 93 10.19 -5.91 -15.28
N VAL A 94 10.15 -6.02 -16.61
CA VAL A 94 10.64 -4.96 -17.51
C VAL A 94 9.82 -3.68 -17.35
N ILE A 95 8.48 -3.77 -17.35
CA ILE A 95 7.60 -2.60 -17.19
C ILE A 95 7.88 -1.91 -15.85
N PHE A 96 7.93 -2.67 -14.75
CA PHE A 96 8.28 -2.12 -13.44
C PHE A 96 9.69 -1.51 -13.41
N SER A 97 10.67 -2.15 -14.06
CA SER A 97 12.04 -1.62 -14.12
C SER A 97 12.13 -0.32 -14.90
N VAL A 98 11.36 -0.15 -15.97
CA VAL A 98 11.28 1.11 -16.72
C VAL A 98 10.69 2.21 -15.85
N HIS A 99 9.61 1.91 -15.12
CA HIS A 99 9.01 2.89 -14.18
C HIS A 99 9.99 3.26 -13.06
N LEU A 100 10.63 2.28 -12.40
CA LEU A 100 11.65 2.54 -11.39
C LEU A 100 12.83 3.35 -11.94
N GLY A 101 13.27 3.06 -13.17
CA GLY A 101 14.29 3.85 -13.85
C GLY A 101 13.89 5.30 -14.06
N TYR A 102 12.62 5.56 -14.38
CA TYR A 102 12.07 6.91 -14.45
C TYR A 102 12.09 7.61 -13.09
N LEU A 103 11.65 6.94 -12.00
CA LEU A 103 11.71 7.51 -10.64
C LEU A 103 13.14 7.85 -10.22
N VAL A 104 14.11 6.96 -10.49
CA VAL A 104 15.54 7.23 -10.25
C VAL A 104 16.01 8.45 -11.06
N PHE A 105 15.57 8.57 -12.33
CA PHE A 105 15.98 9.67 -13.20
C PHE A 105 15.48 11.02 -12.69
N ILE A 106 14.27 11.11 -12.12
CA ILE A 106 13.72 12.34 -11.52
C ILE A 106 14.23 12.60 -10.11
N GLY A 107 15.07 11.70 -9.56
CA GLY A 107 15.66 11.86 -8.22
C GLY A 107 14.71 11.47 -7.07
N ASP A 108 13.65 10.72 -7.33
CA ASP A 108 12.75 10.22 -6.30
C ASP A 108 13.47 9.18 -5.44
N THR A 109 13.45 9.38 -4.12
CA THR A 109 14.03 8.49 -3.10
C THR A 109 12.98 7.86 -2.19
N SER A 110 11.70 8.16 -2.41
CA SER A 110 10.59 7.65 -1.61
C SER A 110 10.42 6.12 -1.74
N ASN A 111 9.60 5.53 -0.87
CA ASN A 111 9.29 4.12 -0.97
C ASN A 111 8.58 3.79 -2.30
N CYS A 112 9.17 2.92 -3.12
CA CYS A 112 8.61 2.52 -4.42
C CYS A 112 7.43 1.54 -4.32
N GLY A 113 7.09 1.05 -3.11
CA GLY A 113 5.98 0.13 -2.87
C GLY A 113 6.15 -1.28 -3.43
N CYS A 114 7.34 -1.66 -3.91
CA CYS A 114 7.58 -2.99 -4.46
C CYS A 114 7.29 -4.13 -3.48
N PHE A 115 7.52 -3.90 -2.20
CA PHE A 115 7.14 -4.79 -1.10
C PHE A 115 6.18 -4.10 -0.12
N GLY A 116 5.25 -3.30 -0.66
CA GLY A 116 4.27 -2.57 0.14
C GLY A 116 4.93 -1.64 1.14
N GLU A 117 4.30 -1.48 2.29
CA GLU A 117 4.81 -0.70 3.41
C GLU A 117 5.81 -1.48 4.27
N MET A 118 5.69 -2.82 4.32
CA MET A 118 6.51 -3.66 5.22
C MET A 118 8.01 -3.52 5.01
N ILE A 119 8.46 -3.30 3.78
CA ILE A 119 9.87 -3.11 3.45
C ILE A 119 9.97 -1.88 2.57
N ALA A 120 10.30 -0.76 3.20
CA ALA A 120 10.60 0.47 2.47
C ALA A 120 11.87 0.28 1.64
N MET A 121 11.73 0.44 0.34
CA MET A 121 12.85 0.37 -0.62
C MET A 121 12.81 1.60 -1.51
N SER A 122 13.97 2.22 -1.70
CA SER A 122 14.12 3.27 -2.69
C SER A 122 13.96 2.72 -4.13
N PRO A 123 13.62 3.57 -5.11
CA PRO A 123 13.53 3.15 -6.51
C PRO A 123 14.83 2.52 -7.02
N LEU A 124 16.00 2.99 -6.58
CA LEU A 124 17.30 2.45 -6.98
C LEU A 124 17.53 1.04 -6.45
N GLU A 125 17.23 0.78 -5.17
CA GLU A 125 17.35 -0.55 -4.56
C GLU A 125 16.41 -1.55 -5.24
N SER A 126 15.18 -1.13 -5.51
CA SER A 126 14.19 -1.93 -6.21
C SER A 126 14.56 -2.22 -7.66
N LEU A 127 15.18 -1.27 -8.34
CA LEU A 127 15.73 -1.49 -9.68
C LEU A 127 16.85 -2.52 -9.65
N GLY A 128 17.77 -2.45 -8.67
CA GLY A 128 18.84 -3.45 -8.46
C GLY A 128 18.26 -4.86 -8.25
N LYS A 129 17.25 -4.99 -7.38
CA LYS A 129 16.51 -6.24 -7.18
C LYS A 129 15.89 -6.75 -8.49
N ASN A 130 15.24 -5.90 -9.26
CA ASN A 130 14.59 -6.27 -10.51
C ASN A 130 15.59 -6.74 -11.58
N VAL A 131 16.78 -6.15 -11.65
CA VAL A 131 17.86 -6.61 -12.55
C VAL A 131 18.25 -8.05 -12.23
N VAL A 132 18.39 -8.40 -10.95
CA VAL A 132 18.66 -9.78 -10.51
C VAL A 132 17.52 -10.72 -10.91
N LEU A 133 16.27 -10.33 -10.68
CA LEU A 133 15.08 -11.12 -11.04
C LEU A 133 14.97 -11.31 -12.56
N LEU A 134 15.28 -10.29 -13.36
CA LEU A 134 15.32 -10.37 -14.82
C LEU A 134 16.40 -11.32 -15.29
N ALA A 135 17.59 -11.30 -14.68
CA ALA A 135 18.68 -12.24 -15.00
C ALA A 135 18.27 -13.69 -14.70
N ILE A 136 17.67 -13.94 -13.51
CA ILE A 136 17.14 -15.26 -13.13
C ILE A 136 16.07 -15.72 -14.14
N ASN A 137 15.11 -14.86 -14.44
CA ASN A 137 14.04 -15.16 -15.39
C ASN A 137 14.59 -15.47 -16.80
N GLY A 138 15.57 -14.68 -17.28
CA GLY A 138 16.25 -14.89 -18.54
C GLY A 138 16.99 -16.24 -18.61
N VAL A 139 17.63 -16.65 -17.50
CA VAL A 139 18.22 -17.99 -17.38
C VAL A 139 17.16 -19.07 -17.45
N LEU A 140 16.05 -18.91 -16.70
CA LEU A 140 14.94 -19.86 -16.70
C LEU A 140 14.29 -20.01 -18.07
N LEU A 141 14.15 -18.94 -18.85
CA LEU A 141 13.59 -18.99 -20.20
C LEU A 141 14.41 -19.82 -21.20
N ARG A 142 15.70 -20.08 -20.93
CA ARG A 142 16.56 -20.93 -21.75
C ARG A 142 16.27 -22.42 -21.58
N TYR A 143 15.61 -22.82 -20.48
CA TYR A 143 15.24 -24.22 -20.27
C TYR A 143 14.01 -24.61 -21.09
N LYS A 144 13.95 -25.90 -21.45
CA LYS A 144 12.77 -26.48 -22.12
C LYS A 144 11.76 -26.95 -21.07
N TYR A 145 10.54 -26.46 -21.17
CA TYR A 145 9.42 -26.86 -20.33
C TYR A 145 8.42 -27.69 -21.14
N LYS A 146 7.87 -28.73 -20.51
CA LYS A 146 6.80 -29.52 -21.11
C LYS A 146 5.47 -28.76 -20.91
N PHE A 147 4.61 -28.80 -21.92
CA PHE A 147 3.27 -28.24 -21.79
C PHE A 147 2.40 -29.12 -20.88
N GLY A 148 1.71 -28.52 -19.93
CA GLY A 148 0.73 -29.20 -19.09
C GLY A 148 -0.54 -29.58 -19.87
N LYS A 149 -1.27 -30.61 -19.37
CA LYS A 149 -2.45 -31.15 -20.04
C LYS A 149 -3.73 -30.32 -19.87
N LYS A 150 -3.77 -29.32 -18.97
CA LYS A 150 -4.99 -28.53 -18.65
C LYS A 150 -4.68 -27.02 -18.62
N PRO A 151 -4.54 -26.40 -19.78
CA PRO A 151 -4.19 -24.97 -19.89
C PRO A 151 -5.24 -24.02 -19.33
N TRP A 152 -6.52 -24.35 -19.50
CA TRP A 152 -7.63 -23.51 -19.09
C TRP A 152 -7.65 -23.24 -17.58
N LEU A 153 -7.16 -24.18 -16.76
CA LEU A 153 -7.14 -24.02 -15.29
C LEU A 153 -6.24 -22.84 -14.86
N THR A 154 -5.11 -22.67 -15.55
CA THR A 154 -4.21 -21.54 -15.27
C THR A 154 -4.87 -20.20 -15.60
N TRP A 155 -5.63 -20.13 -16.72
CA TRP A 155 -6.33 -18.91 -17.10
C TRP A 155 -7.56 -18.64 -16.24
N ALA A 156 -8.30 -19.68 -15.81
CA ALA A 156 -9.44 -19.53 -14.92
C ALA A 156 -9.05 -19.05 -13.51
N LEU A 157 -7.82 -19.35 -13.07
CA LEU A 157 -7.33 -18.97 -11.76
C LEU A 157 -7.17 -17.44 -11.63
N LEU A 158 -6.74 -16.73 -12.68
CA LEU A 158 -6.51 -15.29 -12.61
C LEU A 158 -7.78 -14.47 -12.31
N PRO A 159 -8.90 -14.64 -13.03
CA PRO A 159 -10.13 -13.93 -12.69
C PRO A 159 -10.71 -14.37 -11.34
N ALA A 160 -10.53 -15.63 -10.94
CA ALA A 160 -10.95 -16.09 -9.62
C ALA A 160 -10.14 -15.41 -8.49
N LEU A 161 -8.83 -15.26 -8.65
CA LEU A 161 -7.98 -14.53 -7.71
C LEU A 161 -8.31 -13.04 -7.69
N PHE A 162 -8.62 -12.45 -8.82
CA PHE A 162 -9.04 -11.05 -8.88
C PHE A 162 -10.39 -10.84 -8.16
N ALA A 163 -11.37 -11.69 -8.42
CA ALA A 163 -12.65 -11.65 -7.72
C ALA A 163 -12.47 -11.85 -6.20
N ALA A 164 -11.61 -12.80 -5.80
CA ALA A 164 -11.27 -13.01 -4.39
C ALA A 164 -10.59 -11.77 -3.78
N ALA A 165 -9.68 -11.11 -4.50
CA ALA A 165 -9.02 -9.89 -4.01
C ALA A 165 -10.03 -8.75 -3.81
N VAL A 166 -10.98 -8.55 -4.72
CA VAL A 166 -12.06 -7.55 -4.57
C VAL A 166 -13.00 -7.89 -3.42
N PHE A 167 -13.29 -9.18 -3.21
CA PHE A 167 -14.16 -9.62 -2.11
C PHE A 167 -13.48 -9.46 -0.73
N VAL A 168 -12.20 -9.80 -0.61
CA VAL A 168 -11.45 -9.73 0.67
C VAL A 168 -11.12 -8.28 1.03
N TRP A 169 -10.79 -7.46 0.03
CA TRP A 169 -10.52 -6.03 0.19
C TRP A 169 -11.51 -5.22 -0.64
N PRO A 170 -12.73 -4.99 -0.13
CA PRO A 170 -13.75 -4.25 -0.87
C PRO A 170 -13.25 -2.85 -1.24
N ILE A 171 -13.62 -2.40 -2.43
CA ILE A 171 -13.27 -1.06 -2.91
C ILE A 171 -14.26 -0.08 -2.29
N GLN A 172 -13.72 0.89 -1.58
CA GLN A 172 -14.53 1.89 -0.90
C GLN A 172 -14.90 2.99 -1.89
N THR A 173 -16.19 3.28 -2.00
CA THR A 173 -16.72 4.28 -2.94
C THR A 173 -17.39 5.47 -2.26
N GLU A 174 -17.75 5.35 -0.98
CA GLU A 174 -18.56 6.36 -0.29
C GLU A 174 -17.89 6.89 0.99
N PRO A 175 -17.89 8.23 1.17
CA PRO A 175 -17.39 8.85 2.39
C PRO A 175 -18.23 8.56 3.64
N ASP A 176 -19.52 8.25 3.50
CA ASP A 176 -20.43 8.03 4.63
C ASP A 176 -20.09 6.79 5.47
N GLU A 177 -19.33 5.85 4.93
CA GLU A 177 -18.82 4.70 5.68
C GLU A 177 -17.67 5.04 6.63
N VAL A 178 -17.11 6.25 6.56
CA VAL A 178 -15.95 6.67 7.37
C VAL A 178 -16.27 6.61 8.86
N VAL A 179 -17.44 7.10 9.27
CA VAL A 179 -17.82 7.14 10.70
C VAL A 179 -17.90 5.73 11.30
N ALA A 180 -18.34 4.74 10.50
CA ALA A 180 -18.39 3.34 10.92
C ALA A 180 -17.00 2.72 11.10
N LYS A 181 -15.95 3.34 10.56
CA LYS A 181 -14.55 2.89 10.64
C LYS A 181 -13.74 3.62 11.70
N LEU A 182 -14.30 4.69 12.29
CA LEU A 182 -13.64 5.39 13.38
C LEU A 182 -13.50 4.44 14.57
N PRO A 183 -12.30 4.29 15.12
CA PRO A 183 -12.08 3.41 16.26
C PRO A 183 -12.77 3.99 17.51
N ALA A 184 -13.20 3.11 18.40
CA ALA A 184 -13.58 3.53 19.74
C ALA A 184 -12.32 4.01 20.48
N PHE A 185 -12.43 5.09 21.24
CA PHE A 185 -11.34 5.57 22.08
C PHE A 185 -11.23 4.70 23.34
N GLU A 186 -10.11 4.02 23.50
CA GLU A 186 -9.87 3.13 24.66
C GLU A 186 -9.54 3.90 25.94
N ASN A 187 -8.90 5.07 25.80
CA ASN A 187 -8.38 5.86 26.91
C ASN A 187 -9.23 7.09 27.25
N ALA A 188 -10.31 7.36 26.50
CA ALA A 188 -11.19 8.50 26.71
C ALA A 188 -12.65 8.07 26.50
N ALA A 189 -13.24 7.46 27.55
CA ALA A 189 -14.62 6.94 27.54
C ALA A 189 -15.70 8.02 27.25
N GLU A 190 -15.33 9.28 27.26
CA GLU A 190 -16.21 10.41 26.94
C GLU A 190 -16.32 10.66 25.42
N ILE A 191 -15.44 10.09 24.58
CA ILE A 191 -15.44 10.31 23.14
C ILE A 191 -16.31 9.23 22.48
N ASP A 192 -17.51 9.63 22.08
CA ASP A 192 -18.48 8.79 21.37
C ASP A 192 -18.89 9.50 20.07
N PHE A 193 -18.33 9.07 18.95
CA PHE A 193 -18.62 9.64 17.63
C PHE A 193 -20.08 9.50 17.21
N THR A 194 -20.86 8.64 17.85
CA THR A 194 -22.30 8.53 17.59
C THR A 194 -23.10 9.69 18.21
N LYS A 195 -22.47 10.43 19.13
CA LYS A 195 -23.06 11.58 19.85
C LYS A 195 -22.02 12.70 19.91
N GLY A 196 -22.50 13.95 19.90
CA GLY A 196 -21.61 15.10 20.02
C GLY A 196 -21.12 15.64 18.70
N ASP A 197 -20.11 16.50 18.79
CA ASP A 197 -19.57 17.28 17.66
C ASP A 197 -18.04 17.26 17.74
N TYR A 198 -17.38 16.67 16.75
CA TYR A 198 -15.96 16.40 16.76
C TYR A 198 -15.28 16.79 15.46
N LEU A 199 -14.04 17.29 15.57
CA LEU A 199 -13.06 17.36 14.49
C LEU A 199 -12.06 16.21 14.66
N VAL A 200 -12.14 15.21 13.79
CA VAL A 200 -11.31 13.99 13.84
C VAL A 200 -10.15 14.18 12.89
N ALA A 201 -8.95 14.43 13.43
CA ALA A 201 -7.72 14.61 12.66
C ALA A 201 -6.99 13.29 12.51
N VAL A 202 -6.86 12.81 11.28
CA VAL A 202 -6.09 11.60 10.92
C VAL A 202 -4.69 12.03 10.49
N LEU A 203 -3.70 11.69 11.29
CA LEU A 203 -2.34 12.23 11.22
C LEU A 203 -1.29 11.12 11.28
N ASN A 204 -0.20 11.31 10.54
CA ASN A 204 1.01 10.50 10.67
C ASN A 204 2.05 11.29 11.49
N LEU A 205 2.66 10.65 12.49
CA LEU A 205 3.56 11.31 13.42
C LEU A 205 4.82 11.88 12.77
N SER A 206 5.33 11.24 11.72
CA SER A 206 6.56 11.65 11.01
C SER A 206 6.31 12.51 9.77
N CYS A 207 5.04 12.86 9.49
CA CYS A 207 4.66 13.66 8.33
C CYS A 207 4.70 15.15 8.65
N GLU A 208 5.53 15.93 7.96
CA GLU A 208 5.65 17.38 8.15
C GLU A 208 4.31 18.12 7.94
N HIS A 209 3.55 17.79 6.90
CA HIS A 209 2.24 18.39 6.66
C HIS A 209 1.22 18.06 7.75
N CYS A 210 1.33 16.88 8.39
CA CYS A 210 0.51 16.52 9.53
C CYS A 210 0.87 17.34 10.77
N GLN A 211 2.16 17.61 10.97
CA GLN A 211 2.64 18.47 12.06
C GLN A 211 2.18 19.92 11.84
N GLU A 212 2.29 20.46 10.62
CA GLU A 212 1.77 21.79 10.26
C GLU A 212 0.26 21.89 10.54
N ALA A 213 -0.53 20.92 10.06
CA ALA A 213 -1.97 20.91 10.28
C ALA A 213 -2.36 20.83 11.77
N ALA A 214 -1.65 20.00 12.55
CA ALA A 214 -1.89 19.91 13.99
C ALA A 214 -1.53 21.21 14.72
N GLN A 215 -0.45 21.87 14.32
CA GLN A 215 -0.07 23.18 14.86
C GLN A 215 -1.14 24.23 14.54
N GLU A 216 -1.58 24.33 13.29
CA GLU A 216 -2.64 25.27 12.88
C GLU A 216 -3.95 25.03 13.64
N LEU A 217 -4.37 23.76 13.81
CA LEU A 217 -5.56 23.41 14.59
C LEU A 217 -5.41 23.81 16.08
N SER A 218 -4.24 23.58 16.66
CA SER A 218 -3.92 23.98 18.03
C SER A 218 -3.95 25.50 18.21
N GLU A 219 -3.46 26.26 17.22
CA GLU A 219 -3.52 27.72 17.21
C GLU A 219 -4.97 28.25 17.10
N LEU A 220 -5.79 27.64 16.24
CA LEU A 220 -7.20 28.01 16.15
C LEU A 220 -7.94 27.83 17.49
N GLN A 221 -7.72 26.70 18.19
CA GLN A 221 -8.31 26.46 19.50
C GLN A 221 -7.86 27.49 20.55
N ARG A 222 -6.55 27.81 20.59
CA ARG A 222 -5.98 28.78 21.54
C ARG A 222 -6.46 30.20 21.29
N ASN A 223 -6.72 30.56 20.03
CA ASN A 223 -7.27 31.85 19.64
C ASN A 223 -8.77 32.01 19.94
N GLY A 224 -9.39 31.01 20.61
CA GLY A 224 -10.76 31.07 21.07
C GLY A 224 -11.79 30.84 19.95
N ALA A 225 -11.42 30.20 18.86
CA ALA A 225 -12.40 29.76 17.85
C ALA A 225 -13.38 28.76 18.48
N ASP A 226 -14.68 28.96 18.25
CA ASP A 226 -15.75 28.06 18.72
C ASP A 226 -15.78 26.80 17.85
N LEU A 227 -14.80 25.88 18.09
CA LEU A 227 -14.63 24.66 17.35
C LEU A 227 -15.22 23.46 18.07
N PRO A 228 -15.72 22.47 17.32
CA PRO A 228 -15.98 21.14 17.89
C PRO A 228 -14.73 20.56 18.57
N GLN A 229 -14.92 19.61 19.47
CA GLN A 229 -13.79 18.96 20.14
C GLN A 229 -12.84 18.32 19.12
N VAL A 230 -11.58 18.76 19.12
CA VAL A 230 -10.55 18.15 18.25
C VAL A 230 -10.05 16.87 18.90
N VAL A 231 -10.01 15.78 18.13
CA VAL A 231 -9.43 14.49 18.52
C VAL A 231 -8.50 14.00 17.43
N ALA A 232 -7.41 13.35 17.81
CA ALA A 232 -6.41 12.87 16.87
C ALA A 232 -6.43 11.34 16.73
N LEU A 233 -6.34 10.86 15.51
CA LEU A 233 -6.05 9.46 15.18
C LEU A 233 -4.64 9.41 14.65
N PHE A 234 -3.70 8.89 15.44
CA PHE A 234 -2.29 8.85 15.07
C PHE A 234 -1.91 7.52 14.46
N PHE A 235 -1.22 7.60 13.33
CA PHE A 235 -0.49 6.50 12.74
C PHE A 235 1.01 6.71 12.97
N GLU A 236 1.68 5.67 13.46
CA GLU A 236 3.12 5.68 13.71
C GLU A 236 3.85 5.12 12.50
N GLU A 237 4.65 5.98 11.87
CA GLU A 237 5.61 5.62 10.83
C GLU A 237 6.93 6.31 11.16
N GLY A 238 8.01 5.54 11.25
CA GLY A 238 9.32 6.06 11.66
C GLY A 238 9.51 6.14 13.18
N ASP A 239 10.37 7.06 13.63
CA ASP A 239 10.85 7.11 15.02
C ASP A 239 10.21 8.24 15.87
N THR A 240 9.27 9.00 15.31
CA THR A 240 8.64 10.14 16.00
C THR A 240 7.58 9.64 16.96
N THR A 241 7.75 9.92 18.26
CA THR A 241 6.77 9.59 19.29
C THR A 241 5.66 10.64 19.40
N VAL A 242 4.53 10.29 20.04
CA VAL A 242 3.43 11.23 20.27
C VAL A 242 3.89 12.44 21.12
N GLU A 243 4.75 12.21 22.10
CA GLU A 243 5.30 13.29 22.95
C GLU A 243 6.14 14.27 22.11
N GLN A 244 6.96 13.74 21.20
CA GLN A 244 7.74 14.57 20.29
C GLN A 244 6.85 15.34 19.32
N PHE A 245 5.84 14.69 18.75
CA PHE A 245 4.86 15.33 17.89
C PHE A 245 4.12 16.47 18.60
N ASN A 246 3.60 16.22 19.81
CA ASN A 246 2.90 17.22 20.61
C ASN A 246 3.82 18.39 20.98
N ALA A 247 5.08 18.11 21.30
CA ALA A 247 6.08 19.17 21.59
C ALA A 247 6.38 20.04 20.34
N LEU A 248 6.47 19.45 19.15
CA LEU A 248 6.71 20.15 17.89
C LEU A 248 5.52 21.01 17.46
N THR A 249 4.31 20.47 17.61
CA THR A 249 3.06 21.10 17.13
C THR A 249 2.38 21.95 18.20
N ASN A 250 2.88 21.89 19.43
CA ASN A 250 2.26 22.52 20.59
C ASN A 250 0.75 22.15 20.71
N SER A 251 0.43 20.90 20.43
CA SER A 251 -0.92 20.31 20.51
C SER A 251 -1.03 19.38 21.72
N ASP A 252 -2.26 19.23 22.24
CA ASP A 252 -2.59 18.32 23.34
C ASP A 252 -4.00 17.76 23.09
N PHE A 253 -4.19 17.15 21.93
CA PHE A 253 -5.47 16.56 21.56
C PHE A 253 -5.65 15.21 22.23
N PRO A 254 -6.86 14.86 22.72
CA PRO A 254 -7.19 13.46 22.99
C PRO A 254 -6.89 12.62 21.74
N TYR A 255 -6.19 11.51 21.91
CA TYR A 255 -5.76 10.72 20.75
C TYR A 255 -5.96 9.23 20.93
N GLN A 256 -6.01 8.53 19.79
CA GLN A 256 -5.98 7.08 19.67
C GLN A 256 -4.95 6.69 18.62
N MET A 257 -4.10 5.70 18.95
CA MET A 257 -3.24 5.08 17.94
C MET A 257 -4.05 4.16 17.03
N ILE A 258 -3.82 4.25 15.73
CA ILE A 258 -4.50 3.42 14.74
C ILE A 258 -3.51 2.61 13.92
N GLY A 259 -3.95 1.42 13.51
CA GLY A 259 -3.15 0.56 12.64
C GLY A 259 -3.15 1.02 11.18
N VAL A 260 -2.21 0.50 10.41
CA VAL A 260 -1.96 0.84 9.01
C VAL A 260 -3.21 0.79 8.12
N ASN A 261 -4.02 -0.26 8.25
CA ASN A 261 -5.22 -0.39 7.42
C ASN A 261 -6.26 0.68 7.73
N THR A 262 -6.52 0.93 9.03
CA THR A 262 -7.44 1.99 9.46
C THR A 262 -6.96 3.36 8.99
N PHE A 263 -5.66 3.63 9.10
CA PHE A 263 -5.07 4.88 8.61
C PHE A 263 -5.32 5.08 7.11
N PHE A 264 -4.92 4.10 6.28
CA PHE A 264 -5.13 4.19 4.83
C PHE A 264 -6.60 4.14 4.40
N ASP A 265 -7.48 3.59 5.24
CA ASP A 265 -8.92 3.65 5.01
C ASP A 265 -9.51 5.04 5.29
N LEU A 266 -8.91 5.79 6.21
CA LEU A 266 -9.39 7.10 6.64
C LEU A 266 -8.76 8.28 5.91
N ILE A 267 -7.52 8.18 5.44
CA ILE A 267 -6.91 9.25 4.64
C ILE A 267 -7.39 9.17 3.18
N GLY A 268 -7.57 10.19 2.46
CA GLY A 268 -7.88 10.16 1.03
C GLY A 268 -6.68 9.70 0.18
N SER A 269 -6.10 10.65 -0.55
CA SER A 269 -4.91 10.42 -1.38
C SER A 269 -3.62 10.70 -0.62
N ALA A 270 -3.66 11.49 0.44
CA ALA A 270 -2.53 11.80 1.31
C ALA A 270 -3.00 12.31 2.68
N PRO A 271 -2.20 12.09 3.77
CA PRO A 271 -2.40 12.79 5.03
C PRO A 271 -1.85 14.23 4.95
N PRO A 272 -2.31 15.14 5.78
CA PRO A 272 -3.36 14.98 6.80
C PRO A 272 -4.78 15.02 6.23
N ARG A 273 -5.75 14.45 6.98
CA ARG A 273 -7.17 14.65 6.71
C ARG A 273 -7.91 14.92 8.01
N VAL A 274 -8.81 15.89 8.02
CA VAL A 274 -9.66 16.21 9.17
C VAL A 274 -11.12 16.05 8.76
N TYR A 275 -11.86 15.29 9.56
CA TYR A 275 -13.29 15.06 9.40
C TYR A 275 -14.08 15.85 10.44
N TRP A 276 -15.16 16.48 10.01
CA TRP A 276 -16.18 16.98 10.92
C TRP A 276 -17.27 15.92 11.07
N VAL A 277 -17.38 15.38 12.28
CA VAL A 277 -18.34 14.35 12.63
C VAL A 277 -19.32 14.90 13.67
N LYS A 278 -20.61 14.85 13.35
CA LYS A 278 -21.68 15.34 14.23
C LYS A 278 -22.77 14.29 14.38
N ASN A 279 -23.00 13.83 15.61
CA ASN A 279 -24.05 12.85 15.96
C ASN A 279 -24.02 11.60 15.03
N GLY A 280 -22.85 11.00 14.82
CA GLY A 280 -22.69 9.80 14.03
C GLY A 280 -22.71 10.02 12.52
N LYS A 281 -22.69 11.27 12.04
CA LYS A 281 -22.67 11.59 10.61
C LYS A 281 -21.44 12.41 10.27
N MET A 282 -20.80 12.07 9.15
CA MET A 282 -19.77 12.92 8.56
C MET A 282 -20.45 14.11 7.88
N MET A 283 -20.12 15.31 8.33
CA MET A 283 -20.66 16.56 7.79
C MET A 283 -19.80 17.10 6.66
N GLN A 284 -18.46 17.08 6.86
CA GLN A 284 -17.48 17.60 5.91
C GLN A 284 -16.10 16.99 6.22
N PHE A 285 -15.17 17.07 5.27
CA PHE A 285 -13.77 16.78 5.49
C PHE A 285 -12.88 17.81 4.77
N TRP A 286 -11.64 17.91 5.24
CA TRP A 286 -10.58 18.74 4.63
C TRP A 286 -9.29 17.93 4.52
N ASP A 287 -8.62 18.03 3.42
CA ASP A 287 -7.31 17.42 3.13
C ASP A 287 -6.31 18.42 2.55
N THR A 288 -6.79 19.64 2.24
CA THR A 288 -5.97 20.77 1.81
C THR A 288 -6.49 22.05 2.47
N GLU A 289 -5.59 23.00 2.76
CA GLU A 289 -5.92 24.27 3.43
C GLU A 289 -6.84 24.07 4.68
N ILE A 290 -6.48 23.08 5.51
CA ILE A 290 -7.34 22.55 6.58
C ILE A 290 -7.80 23.64 7.54
N ALA A 291 -6.84 24.43 8.07
CA ALA A 291 -7.16 25.49 9.04
C ALA A 291 -8.08 26.57 8.45
N LYS A 292 -7.84 26.96 7.21
CA LYS A 292 -8.66 27.96 6.51
C LYS A 292 -10.09 27.43 6.25
N GLY A 293 -10.19 26.17 5.81
CA GLY A 293 -11.48 25.53 5.59
C GLY A 293 -12.31 25.41 6.88
N ILE A 294 -11.68 25.00 7.98
CA ILE A 294 -12.29 24.91 9.30
C ILE A 294 -12.69 26.31 9.80
N GLN A 295 -11.78 27.26 9.73
CA GLN A 295 -12.08 28.65 10.12
C GLN A 295 -13.26 29.22 9.35
N THR A 296 -13.34 28.99 8.04
CA THR A 296 -14.47 29.47 7.23
C THR A 296 -15.79 28.79 7.60
N THR A 297 -15.75 27.52 8.00
CA THR A 297 -16.94 26.74 8.36
C THR A 297 -17.47 27.11 9.75
N PHE A 298 -16.58 27.42 10.69
CA PHE A 298 -16.90 27.73 12.08
C PHE A 298 -16.68 29.21 12.45
N ALA A 299 -16.41 30.06 11.45
CA ALA A 299 -16.39 31.50 11.68
C ALA A 299 -17.80 31.99 12.11
N PRO A 300 -17.89 32.90 13.10
CA PRO A 300 -19.14 33.45 13.55
C PRO A 300 -19.86 34.29 12.48
#